data_200914faec1e7d9cbfb85b112a138ff2
#
_entry.id   200914faec1e7d9cbfb85b112a138ff2
#
_cell.length_a   1.000
_cell.length_b   1.000
_cell.length_c   1.000
_cell.angle_alpha   90.00
_cell.angle_beta   90.00
_cell.angle_gamma   90.00
#
_symmetry.space_group_name_H-M   'P 1'
#
loop_
_entity.id
_entity.type
_entity.pdbx_description
1 polymer ?
#
loop_
_entity_poly.entity_id
_entity_poly.type
_entity_poly.pdbx_seq_one_letter_code
_entity_poly.pdbx_strand_id
1 'polypeptide(L)'
;MDIDQLRARFPDENACRTFFESIIWRNGRVCPHCDCSKSYRLSGKSSRPGLFECDKCKRQFTVTTHTPMHSTKLPLWKWLLCMYLMVNSSKGISSVFMAKWIGVAQKTAWKMGHAIRELMDPGAESQPPLHGIVELDEKYFGGKPRFKKGVKHKRGKGTEKQPVLVAAQRQGAVRSALVENDSAAELGPWVERFTQKEAYLMTDENKAYPQIAKQFAGHSSVTHSAKEYARGDVHNNTAESFNSTLERAKQGVFHYMSKKHLQRYLNEIGFRWDHRIPTEKKTKKGIKKY
;
A
#
# COMPACT_ATOMS: atom_id res chain seq x y z
N MET A 1 -6.77 -2.88 -20.55
CA MET A 1 -5.63 -3.49 -21.29
C MET A 1 -5.51 -4.93 -20.83
N ASP A 2 -5.54 -5.86 -21.75
CA ASP A 2 -5.28 -7.28 -21.49
C ASP A 2 -3.78 -7.61 -21.64
N ILE A 3 -3.40 -8.87 -21.41
CA ILE A 3 -1.98 -9.29 -21.47
C ILE A 3 -1.40 -9.20 -22.88
N ASP A 4 -2.21 -9.45 -23.91
CA ASP A 4 -1.74 -9.38 -25.30
C ASP A 4 -1.48 -7.94 -25.72
N GLN A 5 -2.36 -7.02 -25.34
CA GLN A 5 -2.15 -5.57 -25.50
C GLN A 5 -0.93 -5.07 -24.71
N LEU A 6 -0.69 -5.60 -23.49
CA LEU A 6 0.50 -5.30 -22.72
C LEU A 6 1.76 -5.77 -23.46
N ARG A 7 1.72 -6.98 -24.02
CA ARG A 7 2.83 -7.56 -24.80
C ARG A 7 3.11 -6.78 -26.08
N ALA A 8 2.05 -6.39 -26.79
CA ALA A 8 2.17 -5.57 -27.99
C ALA A 8 2.78 -4.19 -27.70
N ARG A 9 2.43 -3.58 -26.56
CA ARG A 9 2.97 -2.28 -26.12
C ARG A 9 4.43 -2.37 -25.69
N PHE A 10 4.87 -3.50 -25.15
CA PHE A 10 6.22 -3.74 -24.66
C PHE A 10 6.83 -5.00 -25.30
N PRO A 11 7.14 -4.94 -26.61
CA PRO A 11 7.55 -6.12 -27.37
C PRO A 11 8.93 -6.66 -26.95
N ASP A 12 9.79 -5.82 -26.41
CA ASP A 12 11.15 -6.17 -26.06
C ASP A 12 11.63 -5.50 -24.75
N GLU A 13 12.82 -5.88 -24.33
CA GLU A 13 13.44 -5.36 -23.10
C GLU A 13 13.78 -3.87 -23.19
N ASN A 14 14.03 -3.35 -24.38
CA ASN A 14 14.35 -1.95 -24.59
C ASN A 14 13.10 -1.08 -24.43
N ALA A 15 11.95 -1.51 -24.97
CA ALA A 15 10.66 -0.85 -24.76
C ALA A 15 10.30 -0.78 -23.26
N CYS A 16 10.50 -1.89 -22.52
CA CYS A 16 10.31 -1.92 -21.07
C CYS A 16 11.24 -0.93 -20.36
N ARG A 17 12.52 -0.89 -20.74
CA ARG A 17 13.51 0.02 -20.14
C ARG A 17 13.14 1.47 -20.38
N THR A 18 12.84 1.85 -21.61
CA THR A 18 12.42 3.21 -21.99
C THR A 18 11.19 3.64 -21.18
N PHE A 19 10.24 2.73 -20.97
CA PHE A 19 9.07 3.00 -20.14
C PHE A 19 9.46 3.26 -18.67
N PHE A 20 10.30 2.43 -18.06
CA PHE A 20 10.76 2.69 -16.69
C PHE A 20 11.58 3.98 -16.59
N GLU A 21 12.44 4.27 -17.56
CA GLU A 21 13.20 5.52 -17.64
C GLU A 21 12.29 6.74 -17.72
N SER A 22 11.21 6.68 -18.49
CA SER A 22 10.24 7.78 -18.61
C SER A 22 9.46 8.07 -17.32
N ILE A 23 9.26 7.05 -16.47
CA ILE A 23 8.57 7.20 -15.19
C ILE A 23 9.55 7.67 -14.11
N ILE A 24 10.66 6.96 -13.95
CA ILE A 24 11.62 7.20 -12.85
C ILE A 24 12.37 8.50 -13.05
N TRP A 25 12.66 8.84 -14.29
CA TRP A 25 13.34 10.08 -14.66
C TRP A 25 12.41 11.12 -15.30
N ARG A 26 11.17 11.18 -14.85
CA ARG A 26 10.14 12.08 -15.38
C ARG A 26 10.58 13.54 -15.45
N ASN A 27 11.37 13.98 -14.46
CA ASN A 27 11.89 15.36 -14.34
C ASN A 27 13.36 15.46 -14.80
N GLY A 28 13.83 14.54 -15.62
CA GLY A 28 15.22 14.43 -16.03
C GLY A 28 15.98 13.37 -15.25
N ARG A 29 17.04 12.86 -15.87
CA ARG A 29 17.87 11.81 -15.27
C ARG A 29 18.78 12.40 -14.20
N VAL A 30 18.69 11.86 -12.98
CA VAL A 30 19.49 12.24 -11.81
C VAL A 30 20.29 11.02 -11.36
N CYS A 31 21.54 11.23 -10.99
CA CYS A 31 22.37 10.18 -10.43
C CYS A 31 21.86 9.73 -9.06
N PRO A 32 21.52 8.44 -8.85
CA PRO A 32 20.99 7.98 -7.58
C PRO A 32 22.04 7.92 -6.46
N HIS A 33 23.31 8.26 -6.74
CA HIS A 33 24.38 8.23 -5.76
C HIS A 33 24.77 9.61 -5.21
N CYS A 34 24.53 10.70 -5.97
CA CYS A 34 24.97 12.04 -5.60
C CYS A 34 24.09 13.18 -6.13
N ASP A 35 22.91 12.85 -6.65
CA ASP A 35 21.89 13.77 -7.17
C ASP A 35 22.34 14.71 -8.31
N CYS A 36 23.47 14.39 -8.95
CA CYS A 36 23.94 15.14 -10.10
C CYS A 36 23.06 14.89 -11.34
N SER A 37 22.63 15.95 -12.02
CA SER A 37 21.81 15.86 -13.23
C SER A 37 22.61 15.53 -14.50
N LYS A 38 23.95 15.67 -14.48
CA LYS A 38 24.81 15.38 -15.62
C LYS A 38 25.28 13.93 -15.60
N SER A 39 25.00 13.20 -16.64
CA SER A 39 25.44 11.82 -16.85
C SER A 39 25.39 11.46 -18.34
N TYR A 40 26.23 10.54 -18.75
CA TYR A 40 26.30 10.05 -20.12
C TYR A 40 26.05 8.55 -20.21
N ARG A 41 25.48 8.13 -21.36
CA ARG A 41 25.22 6.72 -21.63
C ARG A 41 26.51 6.03 -22.01
N LEU A 42 26.78 4.90 -21.42
CA LEU A 42 27.87 4.04 -21.83
C LEU A 42 27.40 3.14 -22.99
N SER A 43 28.02 3.32 -24.17
CA SER A 43 27.66 2.63 -25.41
C SER A 43 28.91 1.95 -26.00
N GLY A 44 29.36 0.88 -25.40
CA GLY A 44 30.45 0.05 -25.92
C GLY A 44 29.98 -1.39 -26.20
N LYS A 45 30.74 -2.15 -27.02
CA LYS A 45 30.41 -3.57 -27.30
C LYS A 45 30.25 -4.42 -26.03
N SER A 46 30.95 -4.07 -24.94
CA SER A 46 30.89 -4.72 -23.64
C SER A 46 29.90 -4.07 -22.65
N SER A 47 29.30 -2.93 -23.01
CA SER A 47 28.37 -2.23 -22.12
C SER A 47 26.98 -2.86 -22.17
N ARG A 48 26.42 -3.14 -20.98
CA ARG A 48 25.01 -3.57 -20.89
C ARG A 48 24.08 -2.41 -21.29
N PRO A 49 22.97 -2.69 -21.97
CA PRO A 49 22.02 -1.68 -22.36
C PRO A 49 21.45 -0.90 -21.15
N GLY A 50 21.31 0.43 -21.29
CA GLY A 50 20.75 1.30 -20.23
C GLY A 50 21.72 1.59 -19.09
N LEU A 51 23.02 1.44 -19.30
CA LEU A 51 24.05 1.82 -18.34
C LEU A 51 24.45 3.29 -18.55
N PHE A 52 24.50 4.03 -17.46
CA PHE A 52 24.92 5.43 -17.41
C PHE A 52 26.06 5.60 -16.42
N GLU A 53 26.90 6.60 -16.64
CA GLU A 53 27.92 7.04 -15.71
C GLU A 53 27.70 8.50 -15.32
N CYS A 54 27.78 8.78 -14.03
CA CYS A 54 27.63 10.13 -13.49
C CYS A 54 28.86 10.97 -13.76
N ASP A 55 28.67 12.19 -14.24
CA ASP A 55 29.78 13.12 -14.51
C ASP A 55 30.53 13.54 -13.23
N LYS A 56 29.80 13.70 -12.10
CA LYS A 56 30.38 14.16 -10.83
C LYS A 56 31.04 13.03 -10.04
N CYS A 57 30.34 11.95 -9.74
CA CYS A 57 30.86 10.89 -8.85
C CYS A 57 31.43 9.68 -9.59
N LYS A 58 31.41 9.66 -10.92
CA LYS A 58 31.92 8.61 -11.79
C LYS A 58 31.35 7.21 -11.53
N ARG A 59 30.29 7.12 -10.72
CA ARG A 59 29.60 5.85 -10.48
C ARG A 59 28.64 5.52 -11.61
N GLN A 60 28.56 4.23 -11.91
CA GLN A 60 27.64 3.73 -12.91
C GLN A 60 26.28 3.41 -12.29
N PHE A 61 25.23 3.64 -13.05
CA PHE A 61 23.86 3.36 -12.64
C PHE A 61 22.95 3.02 -13.83
N THR A 62 21.86 2.40 -13.52
CA THR A 62 20.75 2.09 -14.44
C THR A 62 19.44 2.58 -13.85
N VAL A 63 18.36 2.49 -14.60
CA VAL A 63 17.01 2.85 -14.12
C VAL A 63 16.55 2.09 -12.87
N THR A 64 17.14 0.92 -12.58
CA THR A 64 16.80 0.13 -11.38
C THR A 64 17.70 0.44 -10.18
N THR A 65 18.76 1.24 -10.34
CA THR A 65 19.72 1.52 -9.26
C THR A 65 19.05 2.32 -8.14
N HIS A 66 19.24 1.88 -6.89
CA HIS A 66 18.61 2.42 -5.67
C HIS A 66 17.07 2.39 -5.67
N THR A 67 16.47 1.56 -6.51
CA THR A 67 15.05 1.22 -6.43
C THR A 67 14.86 -0.15 -5.76
N PRO A 68 13.66 -0.54 -5.36
CA PRO A 68 13.38 -1.91 -4.92
C PRO A 68 13.71 -3.01 -5.95
N MET A 69 13.94 -2.63 -7.22
CA MET A 69 14.43 -3.51 -8.29
C MET A 69 15.96 -3.53 -8.40
N HIS A 70 16.69 -2.89 -7.48
CA HIS A 70 18.15 -2.79 -7.52
C HIS A 70 18.82 -4.16 -7.68
N SER A 71 19.87 -4.23 -8.47
CA SER A 71 20.67 -5.45 -8.74
C SER A 71 19.85 -6.63 -9.27
N THR A 72 18.68 -6.39 -9.88
CA THR A 72 17.92 -7.45 -10.52
C THR A 72 18.67 -8.08 -11.69
N LYS A 73 18.63 -9.42 -11.75
CA LYS A 73 19.09 -10.20 -12.91
C LYS A 73 17.92 -10.63 -13.82
N LEU A 74 16.70 -10.26 -13.43
CA LEU A 74 15.50 -10.61 -14.20
C LEU A 74 15.24 -9.55 -15.27
N PRO A 75 14.73 -9.94 -16.45
CA PRO A 75 14.28 -9.00 -17.46
C PRO A 75 13.22 -8.05 -16.93
N LEU A 76 13.24 -6.80 -17.37
CA LEU A 76 12.28 -5.76 -16.95
C LEU A 76 10.85 -6.12 -17.37
N TRP A 77 10.68 -6.86 -18.46
CA TRP A 77 9.40 -7.43 -18.84
C TRP A 77 8.76 -8.25 -17.72
N LYS A 78 9.53 -9.09 -17.01
CA LYS A 78 9.00 -9.89 -15.89
C LYS A 78 8.53 -9.01 -14.74
N TRP A 79 9.23 -7.90 -14.48
CA TRP A 79 8.81 -6.91 -13.49
C TRP A 79 7.53 -6.20 -13.91
N LEU A 80 7.45 -5.77 -15.16
CA LEU A 80 6.27 -5.09 -15.70
C LEU A 80 5.03 -6.00 -15.65
N LEU A 81 5.16 -7.27 -16.06
CA LEU A 81 4.08 -8.26 -15.98
C LEU A 81 3.67 -8.52 -14.52
N CYS A 82 4.64 -8.61 -13.60
CA CYS A 82 4.36 -8.78 -12.19
C CYS A 82 3.57 -7.58 -11.61
N MET A 83 3.98 -6.35 -11.92
CA MET A 83 3.27 -5.12 -11.54
C MET A 83 1.85 -5.11 -12.11
N TYR A 84 1.71 -5.44 -13.39
CA TYR A 84 0.41 -5.50 -14.06
C TYR A 84 -0.54 -6.49 -13.37
N LEU A 85 -0.09 -7.71 -13.06
CA LEU A 85 -0.87 -8.72 -12.37
C LEU A 85 -1.27 -8.28 -10.96
N MET A 86 -0.36 -7.63 -10.23
CA MET A 86 -0.64 -7.14 -8.87
C MET A 86 -1.66 -6.01 -8.85
N VAL A 87 -1.54 -5.04 -9.74
CA VAL A 87 -2.45 -3.88 -9.80
C VAL A 87 -3.86 -4.29 -10.24
N ASN A 88 -3.97 -5.21 -11.21
CA ASN A 88 -5.27 -5.64 -11.74
C ASN A 88 -5.95 -6.74 -10.89
N SER A 89 -5.32 -7.19 -9.82
CA SER A 89 -5.89 -8.18 -8.92
C SER A 89 -6.83 -7.51 -7.90
N SER A 90 -8.06 -7.99 -7.76
CA SER A 90 -9.05 -7.42 -6.83
C SER A 90 -8.73 -7.60 -5.35
N LYS A 91 -8.02 -8.66 -4.98
CA LYS A 91 -7.70 -9.01 -3.58
C LYS A 91 -6.21 -9.24 -3.33
N GLY A 92 -5.37 -9.09 -4.36
CA GLY A 92 -3.98 -9.46 -4.37
C GLY A 92 -3.73 -10.76 -5.11
N ILE A 93 -2.45 -11.11 -5.24
CA ILE A 93 -2.00 -12.30 -5.96
C ILE A 93 -0.98 -13.07 -5.13
N SER A 94 -1.14 -14.39 -5.03
CA SER A 94 -0.20 -15.22 -4.31
C SER A 94 1.12 -15.36 -5.07
N SER A 95 2.23 -15.48 -4.33
CA SER A 95 3.56 -15.69 -4.95
C SER A 95 3.67 -17.00 -5.71
N VAL A 96 2.86 -18.00 -5.36
CA VAL A 96 2.80 -19.29 -6.09
C VAL A 96 2.17 -19.08 -7.47
N PHE A 97 1.04 -18.38 -7.52
CA PHE A 97 0.37 -18.08 -8.78
C PHE A 97 1.24 -17.18 -9.66
N MET A 98 1.78 -16.12 -9.08
CA MET A 98 2.65 -15.17 -9.76
C MET A 98 3.90 -15.86 -10.35
N ALA A 99 4.52 -16.79 -9.62
CA ALA A 99 5.68 -17.56 -10.08
C ALA A 99 5.38 -18.35 -11.37
N LYS A 100 4.21 -18.96 -11.47
CA LYS A 100 3.76 -19.69 -12.66
C LYS A 100 3.61 -18.76 -13.86
N TRP A 101 3.00 -17.59 -13.67
CA TRP A 101 2.75 -16.64 -14.76
C TRP A 101 4.01 -15.98 -15.30
N ILE A 102 4.96 -15.63 -14.43
CA ILE A 102 6.20 -14.94 -14.83
C ILE A 102 7.36 -15.90 -15.11
N GLY A 103 7.17 -17.21 -14.90
CA GLY A 103 8.18 -18.23 -15.15
C GLY A 103 9.43 -18.06 -14.29
N VAL A 104 9.29 -18.03 -12.96
CA VAL A 104 10.37 -17.94 -11.98
C VAL A 104 10.09 -18.83 -10.77
N ALA A 105 11.09 -19.09 -9.93
CA ALA A 105 10.88 -19.79 -8.67
C ALA A 105 9.98 -19.00 -7.72
N GLN A 106 9.15 -19.68 -6.92
CA GLN A 106 8.21 -19.05 -5.97
C GLN A 106 8.91 -18.06 -5.03
N LYS A 107 10.10 -18.38 -4.53
CA LYS A 107 10.91 -17.48 -3.70
C LYS A 107 11.27 -16.18 -4.42
N THR A 108 11.53 -16.25 -5.72
CA THR A 108 11.83 -15.07 -6.55
C THR A 108 10.57 -14.22 -6.75
N ALA A 109 9.44 -14.84 -7.10
CA ALA A 109 8.17 -14.14 -7.21
C ALA A 109 7.75 -13.47 -5.90
N TRP A 110 7.97 -14.14 -4.76
CA TRP A 110 7.71 -13.59 -3.44
C TRP A 110 8.55 -12.33 -3.17
N LYS A 111 9.86 -12.36 -3.47
CA LYS A 111 10.75 -11.19 -3.36
C LYS A 111 10.31 -10.05 -4.28
N MET A 112 10.00 -10.36 -5.55
CA MET A 112 9.49 -9.37 -6.51
C MET A 112 8.20 -8.72 -6.01
N GLY A 113 7.24 -9.51 -5.52
CA GLY A 113 6.00 -9.00 -4.96
C GLY A 113 6.24 -8.05 -3.78
N HIS A 114 7.20 -8.36 -2.90
CA HIS A 114 7.55 -7.45 -1.79
C HIS A 114 8.25 -6.17 -2.26
N ALA A 115 9.11 -6.25 -3.25
CA ALA A 115 9.74 -5.07 -3.86
C ALA A 115 8.70 -4.15 -4.54
N ILE A 116 7.72 -4.74 -5.24
CA ILE A 116 6.63 -3.98 -5.85
C ILE A 116 5.73 -3.33 -4.78
N ARG A 117 5.47 -4.01 -3.66
CA ARG A 117 4.74 -3.42 -2.53
C ARG A 117 5.46 -2.22 -1.90
N GLU A 118 6.78 -2.21 -1.92
CA GLU A 118 7.57 -1.04 -1.53
C GLU A 118 7.40 0.12 -2.53
N LEU A 119 7.32 -0.17 -3.83
CA LEU A 119 7.02 0.84 -4.85
C LEU A 119 5.59 1.40 -4.76
N MET A 120 4.67 0.67 -4.13
CA MET A 120 3.29 1.11 -3.87
C MET A 120 3.17 1.98 -2.62
N ASP A 121 4.26 2.18 -1.89
CA ASP A 121 4.35 3.18 -0.83
C ASP A 121 4.81 4.51 -1.44
N PRO A 122 3.93 5.50 -1.58
CA PRO A 122 4.34 6.77 -2.18
C PRO A 122 5.21 7.61 -1.22
N GLY A 123 5.50 7.09 -0.04
CA GLY A 123 6.13 7.87 1.03
C GLY A 123 5.16 8.86 1.68
N ALA A 124 5.32 9.09 2.95
CA ALA A 124 4.38 9.91 3.70
C ALA A 124 4.37 11.38 3.30
N GLU A 125 5.49 11.89 2.75
CA GLU A 125 5.62 13.29 2.30
C GLU A 125 4.95 13.56 0.95
N SER A 126 4.73 12.51 0.15
CA SER A 126 4.12 12.62 -1.18
C SER A 126 2.60 12.39 -1.20
N GLN A 127 2.03 11.98 -0.08
CA GLN A 127 0.59 11.78 0.04
C GLN A 127 -0.08 13.02 0.65
N PRO A 128 -1.06 13.64 -0.04
CA PRO A 128 -1.82 14.71 0.57
C PRO A 128 -2.55 14.18 1.82
N PRO A 129 -2.60 14.96 2.90
CA PRO A 129 -3.39 14.60 4.07
C PRO A 129 -4.88 14.43 3.72
N LEU A 130 -5.55 13.52 4.40
CA LEU A 130 -6.98 13.29 4.26
C LEU A 130 -7.76 14.52 4.75
N HIS A 131 -8.87 14.82 4.11
CA HIS A 131 -9.68 16.00 4.40
C HIS A 131 -11.17 15.66 4.47
N GLY A 132 -12.00 16.65 4.86
CA GLY A 132 -13.45 16.48 5.01
C GLY A 132 -13.78 15.51 6.15
N ILE A 133 -14.58 14.49 5.90
CA ILE A 133 -14.91 13.47 6.91
C ILE A 133 -13.92 12.32 6.83
N VAL A 134 -13.23 12.09 7.92
CA VAL A 134 -12.22 11.01 8.05
C VAL A 134 -12.66 10.04 9.13
N GLU A 135 -12.81 8.79 8.74
CA GLU A 135 -13.16 7.68 9.63
C GLU A 135 -11.91 6.97 10.13
N LEU A 136 -11.81 6.76 11.44
CA LEU A 136 -10.66 6.10 12.08
C LEU A 136 -11.10 4.79 12.72
N ASP A 137 -10.31 3.73 12.53
CA ASP A 137 -10.55 2.41 13.12
C ASP A 137 -9.23 1.66 13.34
N GLU A 138 -9.19 0.74 14.30
CA GLU A 138 -8.05 -0.14 14.50
C GLU A 138 -8.37 -1.58 14.14
N LYS A 139 -7.45 -2.20 13.42
CA LYS A 139 -7.52 -3.62 13.07
C LYS A 139 -6.33 -4.38 13.61
N TYR A 140 -6.61 -5.49 14.28
CA TYR A 140 -5.58 -6.35 14.87
C TYR A 140 -5.22 -7.51 13.94
N PHE A 141 -3.98 -7.51 13.40
CA PHE A 141 -3.47 -8.54 12.51
C PHE A 141 -2.61 -9.56 13.27
N GLY A 142 -2.87 -10.84 13.05
CA GLY A 142 -2.11 -11.93 13.62
C GLY A 142 -2.81 -13.26 13.44
N GLY A 143 -2.07 -14.35 13.69
CA GLY A 143 -2.61 -15.71 13.72
C GLY A 143 -3.38 -15.97 15.03
N LYS A 144 -4.05 -17.13 15.09
CA LYS A 144 -4.54 -17.66 16.36
C LYS A 144 -3.33 -18.05 17.21
N PRO A 145 -3.34 -17.77 18.54
CA PRO A 145 -2.28 -18.26 19.42
C PRO A 145 -2.19 -19.78 19.32
N ARG A 146 -0.96 -20.31 19.28
CA ARG A 146 -0.77 -21.77 19.31
C ARG A 146 -1.14 -22.28 20.68
N PHE A 147 -1.88 -23.39 20.71
CA PHE A 147 -2.20 -24.05 21.98
C PHE A 147 -0.91 -24.42 22.72
N LYS A 148 -0.84 -24.01 23.99
CA LYS A 148 0.18 -24.44 24.95
C LYS A 148 -0.53 -24.88 26.22
N LYS A 149 -0.26 -26.11 26.69
CA LYS A 149 -0.84 -26.66 27.91
C LYS A 149 -0.54 -25.73 29.10
N GLY A 150 -1.58 -25.37 29.87
CA GLY A 150 -1.45 -24.46 31.02
C GLY A 150 -1.40 -22.97 30.72
N VAL A 151 -1.37 -22.54 29.43
CA VAL A 151 -1.35 -21.13 29.08
C VAL A 151 -2.74 -20.65 28.66
N LYS A 152 -3.30 -19.68 29.41
CA LYS A 152 -4.53 -18.98 29.03
C LYS A 152 -4.15 -17.82 28.09
N HIS A 153 -4.57 -17.89 26.83
CA HIS A 153 -4.38 -16.79 25.89
C HIS A 153 -5.39 -15.66 26.13
N LYS A 154 -4.90 -14.43 26.15
CA LYS A 154 -5.76 -13.24 26.23
C LYS A 154 -6.66 -13.15 24.99
N ARG A 155 -7.90 -12.67 25.17
CA ARG A 155 -8.86 -12.38 24.10
C ARG A 155 -9.03 -10.87 23.97
N GLY A 156 -9.36 -10.38 22.77
CA GLY A 156 -9.58 -8.94 22.52
C GLY A 156 -8.31 -8.09 22.61
N LYS A 157 -8.42 -6.92 23.19
CA LYS A 157 -7.30 -5.99 23.43
C LYS A 157 -6.25 -6.63 24.34
N GLY A 158 -4.97 -6.49 23.99
CA GLY A 158 -3.84 -7.09 24.71
C GLY A 158 -3.41 -8.48 24.22
N THR A 159 -3.86 -8.89 23.04
CA THR A 159 -3.30 -10.05 22.32
C THR A 159 -1.95 -9.67 21.68
N GLU A 160 -1.11 -10.69 21.35
CA GLU A 160 0.16 -10.50 20.61
C GLU A 160 -0.03 -10.10 19.13
N LYS A 161 -1.26 -9.77 18.71
CA LYS A 161 -1.56 -9.32 17.35
C LYS A 161 -1.02 -7.92 17.13
N GLN A 162 -0.61 -7.65 15.90
CA GLN A 162 -0.14 -6.33 15.49
C GLN A 162 -1.34 -5.40 15.25
N PRO A 163 -1.48 -4.32 16.02
CA PRO A 163 -2.48 -3.30 15.73
C PRO A 163 -2.09 -2.51 14.47
N VAL A 164 -3.09 -2.13 13.70
CA VAL A 164 -2.99 -1.30 12.50
C VAL A 164 -4.02 -0.19 12.65
N LEU A 165 -3.57 1.05 12.63
CA LEU A 165 -4.45 2.20 12.50
C LEU A 165 -4.86 2.36 11.04
N VAL A 166 -6.13 2.57 10.80
CA VAL A 166 -6.72 2.90 9.51
C VAL A 166 -7.40 4.26 9.61
N ALA A 167 -7.04 5.17 8.71
CA ALA A 167 -7.71 6.44 8.49
C ALA A 167 -8.29 6.43 7.08
N ALA A 168 -9.60 6.53 6.93
CA ALA A 168 -10.32 6.44 5.67
C ALA A 168 -11.13 7.72 5.41
N GLN A 169 -10.78 8.45 4.37
CA GLN A 169 -11.58 9.58 3.89
C GLN A 169 -12.84 9.06 3.23
N ARG A 170 -14.00 9.62 3.55
CA ARG A 170 -15.25 9.27 2.86
C ARG A 170 -15.13 9.61 1.38
N GLN A 171 -15.48 8.63 0.53
CA GLN A 171 -15.36 8.72 -0.93
C GLN A 171 -13.94 9.05 -1.43
N GLY A 172 -12.92 8.81 -0.63
CA GLY A 172 -11.53 9.17 -0.92
C GLY A 172 -10.52 8.09 -0.58
N ALA A 173 -9.33 8.57 -0.28
CA ALA A 173 -8.15 7.76 -0.01
C ALA A 173 -8.14 7.15 1.39
N VAL A 174 -7.27 6.16 1.58
CA VAL A 174 -7.00 5.52 2.87
C VAL A 174 -5.54 5.64 3.23
N ARG A 175 -5.28 5.85 4.51
CA ARG A 175 -3.94 5.76 5.11
C ARG A 175 -3.94 4.69 6.19
N SER A 176 -2.85 3.97 6.31
CA SER A 176 -2.72 2.96 7.35
C SER A 176 -1.29 2.85 7.86
N ALA A 177 -1.14 2.61 9.16
CA ALA A 177 0.15 2.45 9.80
C ALA A 177 0.13 1.32 10.82
N LEU A 178 1.29 0.68 10.99
CA LEU A 178 1.52 -0.21 12.11
C LEU A 178 1.73 0.65 13.37
N VAL A 179 1.02 0.32 14.43
CA VAL A 179 1.12 0.96 15.73
C VAL A 179 1.47 -0.07 16.79
N GLU A 180 2.06 0.36 17.90
CA GLU A 180 2.41 -0.57 18.98
C GLU A 180 1.20 -0.91 19.84
N ASN A 181 0.31 0.05 20.06
CA ASN A 181 -0.90 -0.08 20.86
C ASN A 181 -1.97 0.93 20.40
N ASP A 182 -3.14 0.90 21.02
CA ASP A 182 -4.28 1.77 20.74
C ASP A 182 -4.40 2.99 21.70
N SER A 183 -3.28 3.42 22.30
CA SER A 183 -3.27 4.60 23.18
C SER A 183 -3.28 5.90 22.37
N ALA A 184 -3.76 6.99 23.00
CA ALA A 184 -3.76 8.32 22.37
C ALA A 184 -2.34 8.82 22.04
N ALA A 185 -1.35 8.46 22.86
CA ALA A 185 0.04 8.83 22.62
C ALA A 185 0.62 8.15 21.36
N GLU A 186 0.21 6.93 21.07
CA GLU A 186 0.66 6.19 19.89
C GLU A 186 -0.13 6.55 18.64
N LEU A 187 -1.46 6.66 18.75
CA LEU A 187 -2.32 6.95 17.59
C LEU A 187 -2.26 8.42 17.15
N GLY A 188 -2.12 9.36 18.11
CA GLY A 188 -2.18 10.81 17.86
C GLY A 188 -1.26 11.28 16.74
N PRO A 189 0.06 11.00 16.79
CA PRO A 189 1.01 11.42 15.76
C PRO A 189 0.68 10.90 14.35
N TRP A 190 0.11 9.68 14.25
CA TRP A 190 -0.32 9.13 12.97
C TRP A 190 -1.58 9.81 12.43
N VAL A 191 -2.55 10.09 13.30
CA VAL A 191 -3.78 10.79 12.91
C VAL A 191 -3.44 12.21 12.43
N GLU A 192 -2.56 12.93 13.13
CA GLU A 192 -2.07 14.24 12.73
C GLU A 192 -1.34 14.22 11.38
N ARG A 193 -0.52 13.21 11.16
CA ARG A 193 0.21 13.04 9.90
C ARG A 193 -0.71 12.71 8.73
N PHE A 194 -1.76 11.93 8.98
CA PHE A 194 -2.66 11.45 7.93
C PHE A 194 -3.78 12.41 7.58
N THR A 195 -4.12 13.36 8.47
CA THR A 195 -5.38 14.09 8.40
C THR A 195 -5.17 15.59 8.58
N GLN A 196 -5.81 16.40 7.75
CA GLN A 196 -5.83 17.86 7.91
C GLN A 196 -6.57 18.25 9.20
N LYS A 197 -6.13 19.33 9.86
CA LYS A 197 -6.76 19.79 11.12
C LYS A 197 -8.21 20.24 10.93
N GLU A 198 -8.58 20.66 9.73
CA GLU A 198 -9.91 21.06 9.33
C GLU A 198 -10.87 19.87 9.08
N ALA A 199 -10.36 18.66 9.18
CA ALA A 199 -11.18 17.47 8.99
C ALA A 199 -12.04 17.18 10.21
N TYR A 200 -13.22 16.59 9.95
CA TYR A 200 -14.14 16.08 10.96
C TYR A 200 -13.89 14.58 11.16
N LEU A 201 -13.58 14.18 12.39
CA LEU A 201 -13.24 12.79 12.71
C LEU A 201 -14.48 11.99 13.07
N MET A 202 -14.60 10.79 12.51
CA MET A 202 -15.61 9.79 12.86
C MET A 202 -14.87 8.54 13.39
N THR A 203 -15.26 8.06 14.58
CA THR A 203 -14.56 6.94 15.23
C THR A 203 -15.54 5.95 15.87
N ASP A 204 -15.00 4.85 16.37
CA ASP A 204 -15.68 4.03 17.34
C ASP A 204 -15.61 4.64 18.76
N GLU A 205 -15.99 3.85 19.77
CA GLU A 205 -15.99 4.21 21.20
C GLU A 205 -14.60 4.16 21.87
N ASN A 206 -13.48 4.06 21.12
CA ASN A 206 -12.16 4.00 21.74
C ASN A 206 -11.83 5.31 22.48
N LYS A 207 -11.45 5.18 23.75
CA LYS A 207 -11.15 6.30 24.66
C LYS A 207 -9.98 7.20 24.23
N ALA A 208 -9.15 6.76 23.29
CA ALA A 208 -8.04 7.55 22.75
C ALA A 208 -8.52 8.71 21.89
N TYR A 209 -9.58 8.53 21.11
CA TYR A 209 -10.00 9.50 20.10
C TYR A 209 -10.53 10.83 20.63
N PRO A 210 -11.30 10.92 21.72
CA PRO A 210 -11.71 12.23 22.27
C PRO A 210 -10.55 13.15 22.62
N GLN A 211 -9.41 12.60 23.05
CA GLN A 211 -8.20 13.38 23.33
C GLN A 211 -7.53 13.85 22.04
N ILE A 212 -7.37 12.96 21.06
CA ILE A 212 -6.76 13.25 19.75
C ILE A 212 -7.59 14.29 19.00
N ALA A 213 -8.91 14.16 19.03
CA ALA A 213 -9.83 14.97 18.26
C ALA A 213 -9.88 16.46 18.67
N LYS A 214 -9.38 16.84 19.85
CA LYS A 214 -9.38 18.22 20.34
C LYS A 214 -8.69 19.23 19.40
N GLN A 215 -7.82 18.76 18.54
CA GLN A 215 -7.06 19.60 17.60
C GLN A 215 -7.61 19.57 16.15
N PHE A 216 -8.77 18.93 15.94
CA PHE A 216 -9.44 18.84 14.64
C PHE A 216 -10.75 19.63 14.67
N ALA A 217 -11.37 19.83 13.49
CA ALA A 217 -12.59 20.64 13.37
C ALA A 217 -13.77 20.08 14.15
N GLY A 218 -13.83 18.78 14.39
CA GLY A 218 -14.86 18.15 15.18
C GLY A 218 -14.72 16.64 15.25
N HIS A 219 -15.51 16.01 16.12
CA HIS A 219 -15.50 14.58 16.35
C HIS A 219 -16.89 14.06 16.69
N SER A 220 -17.23 12.93 16.12
CA SER A 220 -18.37 12.12 16.53
C SER A 220 -17.99 10.66 16.60
N SER A 221 -18.60 9.92 17.52
CA SER A 221 -18.36 8.50 17.68
C SER A 221 -19.66 7.69 17.66
N VAL A 222 -19.57 6.44 17.23
CA VAL A 222 -20.60 5.42 17.35
C VAL A 222 -20.23 4.44 18.46
N THR A 223 -21.25 3.92 19.17
CA THR A 223 -21.04 3.03 20.31
C THR A 223 -21.43 1.60 19.92
N HIS A 224 -20.49 0.84 19.41
CA HIS A 224 -20.71 -0.56 18.99
C HIS A 224 -21.13 -1.46 20.16
N SER A 225 -20.67 -1.21 21.38
CA SER A 225 -21.09 -1.94 22.56
C SER A 225 -22.58 -1.80 22.86
N ALA A 226 -23.18 -0.67 22.48
CA ALA A 226 -24.63 -0.42 22.55
C ALA A 226 -25.37 -0.87 21.28
N LYS A 227 -24.72 -1.59 20.36
CA LYS A 227 -25.24 -1.99 19.03
C LYS A 227 -25.64 -0.80 18.13
N GLU A 228 -25.09 0.37 18.39
CA GLU A 228 -25.23 1.55 17.54
C GLU A 228 -24.14 1.49 16.44
N TYR A 229 -24.53 1.15 15.22
CA TYR A 229 -23.62 1.09 14.05
C TYR A 229 -23.67 2.36 13.20
N ALA A 230 -24.75 3.12 13.30
CA ALA A 230 -24.90 4.40 12.61
C ALA A 230 -25.96 5.24 13.32
N ARG A 231 -25.74 6.56 13.39
CA ARG A 231 -26.69 7.57 13.86
C ARG A 231 -26.74 8.70 12.84
N GLY A 232 -27.67 8.60 11.88
CA GLY A 232 -27.69 9.48 10.72
C GLY A 232 -26.40 9.35 9.91
N ASP A 233 -25.67 10.45 9.74
CA ASP A 233 -24.38 10.47 9.04
C ASP A 233 -23.18 10.07 9.91
N VAL A 234 -23.37 9.84 11.20
CA VAL A 234 -22.33 9.39 12.11
C VAL A 234 -22.18 7.87 11.99
N HIS A 235 -21.13 7.43 11.35
CA HIS A 235 -20.78 6.01 11.16
C HIS A 235 -19.32 5.84 10.80
N ASN A 236 -18.81 4.61 10.86
CA ASN A 236 -17.43 4.23 10.54
C ASN A 236 -17.32 3.21 9.38
N ASN A 237 -18.34 3.22 8.50
CA ASN A 237 -18.52 2.18 7.47
C ASN A 237 -17.41 2.15 6.43
N THR A 238 -16.74 3.29 6.13
CA THR A 238 -15.66 3.34 5.14
C THR A 238 -14.42 2.66 5.68
N ALA A 239 -14.04 2.96 6.92
CA ALA A 239 -12.92 2.31 7.59
C ALA A 239 -13.17 0.80 7.80
N GLU A 240 -14.38 0.42 8.22
CA GLU A 240 -14.79 -1.00 8.32
C GLU A 240 -14.75 -1.72 6.96
N SER A 241 -15.17 -1.07 5.88
CA SER A 241 -15.10 -1.61 4.52
C SER A 241 -13.67 -1.87 4.07
N PHE A 242 -12.75 -0.95 4.38
CA PHE A 242 -11.33 -1.15 4.14
C PHE A 242 -10.78 -2.31 4.98
N ASN A 243 -11.10 -2.36 6.27
CA ASN A 243 -10.72 -3.46 7.17
C ASN A 243 -11.25 -4.81 6.70
N SER A 244 -12.46 -4.85 6.13
CA SER A 244 -13.01 -6.04 5.50
C SER A 244 -12.23 -6.45 4.24
N THR A 245 -11.74 -5.47 3.47
CA THR A 245 -10.88 -5.73 2.29
C THR A 245 -9.54 -6.32 2.70
N LEU A 246 -8.93 -5.81 3.77
CA LEU A 246 -7.71 -6.37 4.36
C LEU A 246 -7.92 -7.83 4.79
N GLU A 247 -9.01 -8.11 5.48
CA GLU A 247 -9.31 -9.48 5.97
C GLU A 247 -9.58 -10.45 4.80
N ARG A 248 -10.32 -10.02 3.77
CA ARG A 248 -10.54 -10.83 2.55
C ARG A 248 -9.25 -11.13 1.81
N ALA A 249 -8.32 -10.16 1.71
CA ALA A 249 -7.01 -10.39 1.10
C ALA A 249 -6.18 -11.39 1.92
N LYS A 250 -6.19 -11.27 3.25
CA LYS A 250 -5.51 -12.20 4.15
C LYS A 250 -6.08 -13.61 4.05
N GLN A 251 -7.39 -13.80 4.16
CA GLN A 251 -8.02 -15.12 4.17
C GLN A 251 -8.01 -15.79 2.80
N GLY A 252 -8.27 -15.02 1.74
CA GLY A 252 -8.48 -15.58 0.40
C GLY A 252 -7.22 -15.70 -0.46
N VAL A 253 -6.13 -14.99 -0.12
CA VAL A 253 -4.94 -14.91 -0.99
C VAL A 253 -3.64 -15.17 -0.24
N PHE A 254 -3.39 -14.41 0.83
CA PHE A 254 -2.07 -14.43 1.48
C PHE A 254 -2.00 -15.43 2.64
N HIS A 255 -3.15 -15.81 3.23
CA HIS A 255 -3.33 -16.70 4.38
C HIS A 255 -2.57 -16.25 5.63
N TYR A 256 -1.32 -15.81 5.48
CA TYR A 256 -0.49 -15.30 6.56
C TYR A 256 0.29 -14.05 6.13
N MET A 257 0.16 -12.97 6.90
CA MET A 257 0.93 -11.74 6.77
C MET A 257 1.76 -11.57 8.03
N SER A 258 3.08 -11.77 7.96
CA SER A 258 3.95 -11.62 9.12
C SER A 258 4.08 -10.15 9.53
N LYS A 259 4.26 -9.87 10.82
CA LYS A 259 4.50 -8.51 11.34
C LYS A 259 5.59 -7.77 10.55
N LYS A 260 6.70 -8.45 10.23
CA LYS A 260 7.83 -7.89 9.48
C LYS A 260 7.46 -7.34 8.10
N HIS A 261 6.47 -7.92 7.45
CA HIS A 261 6.07 -7.57 6.09
C HIS A 261 4.68 -6.96 5.99
N LEU A 262 4.00 -6.77 7.13
CA LEU A 262 2.60 -6.34 7.14
C LEU A 262 2.41 -4.99 6.47
N GLN A 263 3.29 -4.00 6.74
CA GLN A 263 3.21 -2.68 6.11
C GLN A 263 3.21 -2.77 4.58
N ARG A 264 4.02 -3.63 3.99
CA ARG A 264 4.04 -3.84 2.53
C ARG A 264 2.71 -4.33 1.96
N TYR A 265 2.00 -5.18 2.70
CA TYR A 265 0.64 -5.60 2.31
C TYR A 265 -0.38 -4.47 2.46
N LEU A 266 -0.26 -3.65 3.50
CA LEU A 266 -1.08 -2.46 3.68
C LEU A 266 -0.86 -1.47 2.52
N ASN A 267 0.39 -1.24 2.10
CA ASN A 267 0.72 -0.40 0.96
C ASN A 267 0.04 -0.90 -0.33
N GLU A 268 0.12 -2.21 -0.63
CA GLU A 268 -0.55 -2.79 -1.81
C GLU A 268 -2.07 -2.61 -1.77
N ILE A 269 -2.68 -2.88 -0.62
CA ILE A 269 -4.16 -2.84 -0.49
C ILE A 269 -4.64 -1.38 -0.47
N GLY A 270 -3.92 -0.49 0.20
CA GLY A 270 -4.16 0.96 0.19
C GLY A 270 -4.01 1.55 -1.21
N PHE A 271 -2.93 1.21 -1.92
CA PHE A 271 -2.71 1.64 -3.30
C PHE A 271 -3.90 1.26 -4.20
N ARG A 272 -4.36 0.00 -4.15
CA ARG A 272 -5.53 -0.42 -4.95
C ARG A 272 -6.83 0.26 -4.52
N TRP A 273 -6.99 0.56 -3.25
CA TRP A 273 -8.15 1.31 -2.76
C TRP A 273 -8.17 2.72 -3.32
N ASP A 274 -7.05 3.41 -3.27
CA ASP A 274 -6.92 4.81 -3.70
C ASP A 274 -7.05 4.97 -5.22
N HIS A 275 -6.65 3.94 -5.99
CA HIS A 275 -6.69 3.94 -7.46
C HIS A 275 -7.88 3.16 -8.05
N ARG A 276 -8.86 2.77 -7.21
CA ARG A 276 -10.08 2.12 -7.73
C ARG A 276 -10.88 3.09 -8.60
N ILE A 277 -11.41 2.59 -9.70
CA ILE A 277 -12.35 3.32 -10.53
C ILE A 277 -13.73 3.19 -9.89
N PRO A 278 -14.38 4.30 -9.47
CA PRO A 278 -15.72 4.24 -8.92
C PRO A 278 -16.68 3.65 -9.95
N THR A 279 -17.41 2.60 -9.59
CA THR A 279 -18.47 2.04 -10.44
C THR A 279 -19.80 2.61 -10.00
N GLU A 280 -20.56 3.15 -10.97
CA GLU A 280 -21.93 3.57 -10.74
C GLU A 280 -22.86 2.35 -10.86
N LYS A 281 -23.62 2.06 -9.81
CA LYS A 281 -24.68 1.05 -9.88
C LYS A 281 -26.03 1.74 -9.80
N LYS A 282 -26.87 1.51 -10.81
CA LYS A 282 -28.29 1.86 -10.75
C LYS A 282 -28.96 0.95 -9.72
N THR A 283 -29.51 1.53 -8.69
CA THR A 283 -30.35 0.83 -7.70
C THR A 283 -31.78 1.30 -7.86
N LYS A 284 -32.76 0.54 -7.32
CA LYS A 284 -34.18 0.96 -7.31
C LYS A 284 -34.40 2.33 -6.61
N LYS A 285 -33.42 2.83 -5.85
CA LYS A 285 -33.44 4.13 -5.15
C LYS A 285 -32.55 5.20 -5.80
N GLY A 286 -32.03 4.98 -7.02
CA GLY A 286 -31.16 5.91 -7.74
C GLY A 286 -29.76 5.35 -8.03
N ILE A 287 -28.86 6.22 -8.50
CA ILE A 287 -27.48 5.86 -8.83
C ILE A 287 -26.63 5.96 -7.55
N LYS A 288 -26.01 4.86 -7.13
CA LYS A 288 -24.98 4.87 -6.08
C LYS A 288 -23.60 4.71 -6.71
N LYS A 289 -22.65 5.56 -6.31
CA LYS A 289 -21.21 5.41 -6.61
C LYS A 289 -20.58 4.52 -5.53
N TYR A 290 -19.81 3.52 -5.94
CA TYR A 290 -19.11 2.61 -5.05
C TYR A 290 -17.61 2.67 -5.32
#